data_3ada3004ec668ed5cf410fe972d80374
#
_entry.id   3ada3004ec668ed5cf410fe972d80374
#
_cell.length_a   1.000
_cell.length_b   1.000
_cell.length_c   1.000
_cell.angle_alpha   90.00
_cell.angle_beta   90.00
_cell.angle_gamma   90.00
#
_symmetry.space_group_name_H-M   'P 1'
#
loop_
_entity.id
_entity.type
_entity.pdbx_description
1 polymer ?
#
loop_
_entity_poly.entity_id
_entity_poly.type
_entity_poly.pdbx_seq_one_letter_code
_entity_poly.pdbx_strand_id
1 'polypeptide(L)'
;MVKYMSGVVGNRALCEKLCLDVIEDKLSHACIIEGPRGTGKHTIAKNVAAALACSQKHSSPAQFPCLICPDCRKVLDGDCPDVITVGCGGKATLGVESVRFLREDVRTVPNDLDFKIYIIEDADKMTVQAQNAFLLTLEEPPSYVRFFLLCESASLLLETIRSRAPVIRTQPIPNGELDKYLIATDRRAEAMKLAFPAEYEELITAAKNGIGTALEYLDPKVFTPVKELRSLVTELVDAATSGARASVILPLLSRFSTKREILATQLSALSEAMTDLILLKSSDNTTLRFFSDKVKAFEMCDRVSMSFLYTLNSAVLTAIDNIQKNANVRLTMIKFASDAMLI
;
A
#
# COMPACT_ATOMS: atom_id res chain seq x y z
N MET A 1 -11.10 0.94 29.76
CA MET A 1 -10.68 1.65 28.53
C MET A 1 -11.27 0.90 27.35
N VAL A 2 -12.08 1.54 26.52
CA VAL A 2 -12.75 0.91 25.36
C VAL A 2 -11.68 0.48 24.35
N LYS A 3 -11.83 -0.72 23.78
CA LYS A 3 -10.98 -1.16 22.65
C LYS A 3 -11.68 -0.77 21.36
N TYR A 4 -11.02 0.03 20.54
CA TYR A 4 -11.51 0.45 19.24
C TYR A 4 -10.94 -0.45 18.14
N MET A 5 -11.80 -0.98 17.26
CA MET A 5 -11.44 -1.82 16.10
C MET A 5 -10.38 -2.89 16.44
N SER A 6 -10.72 -3.80 17.34
CA SER A 6 -9.75 -4.77 17.92
C SER A 6 -9.07 -5.70 16.91
N GLY A 7 -9.59 -5.81 15.69
CA GLY A 7 -8.97 -6.57 14.59
C GLY A 7 -7.96 -5.76 13.75
N VAL A 8 -7.78 -4.47 14.03
CA VAL A 8 -6.84 -3.61 13.31
C VAL A 8 -5.54 -3.50 14.09
N VAL A 9 -4.42 -3.83 13.44
CA VAL A 9 -3.07 -3.70 14.01
C VAL A 9 -2.48 -2.34 13.65
N GLY A 10 -1.83 -1.70 14.60
CA GLY A 10 -1.34 -0.33 14.43
C GLY A 10 -2.48 0.69 14.33
N ASN A 11 -2.15 1.91 13.92
CA ASN A 11 -3.13 2.98 13.64
C ASN A 11 -4.16 3.26 14.74
N ARG A 12 -3.80 2.97 16.01
CA ARG A 12 -4.73 3.01 17.15
C ARG A 12 -5.44 4.35 17.32
N ALA A 13 -4.69 5.46 17.25
CA ALA A 13 -5.27 6.80 17.37
C ALA A 13 -6.25 7.12 16.23
N LEU A 14 -5.97 6.62 15.03
CA LEU A 14 -6.87 6.73 13.88
C LEU A 14 -8.15 5.93 14.09
N CYS A 15 -8.04 4.67 14.52
CA CYS A 15 -9.21 3.82 14.82
C CYS A 15 -10.08 4.42 15.92
N GLU A 16 -9.48 4.96 16.98
CA GLU A 16 -10.18 5.66 18.06
C GLU A 16 -10.93 6.87 17.53
N LYS A 17 -10.27 7.74 16.76
CA LYS A 17 -10.88 8.92 16.16
C LYS A 17 -12.09 8.54 15.29
N LEU A 18 -11.93 7.59 14.37
CA LEU A 18 -13.02 7.15 13.48
C LEU A 18 -14.20 6.58 14.25
N CYS A 19 -13.95 5.81 15.30
CA CYS A 19 -15.01 5.29 16.17
C CYS A 19 -15.74 6.40 16.92
N LEU A 20 -15.03 7.41 17.41
CA LEU A 20 -15.63 8.57 18.07
C LEU A 20 -16.46 9.39 17.07
N ASP A 21 -15.95 9.62 15.86
CA ASP A 21 -16.69 10.31 14.80
C ASP A 21 -18.00 9.57 14.44
N VAL A 22 -17.99 8.22 14.49
CA VAL A 22 -19.21 7.40 14.30
C VAL A 22 -20.18 7.55 15.48
N ILE A 23 -19.70 7.51 16.73
CA ILE A 23 -20.53 7.61 17.95
C ILE A 23 -21.20 9.00 18.02
N GLU A 24 -20.46 10.04 17.62
CA GLU A 24 -20.92 11.43 17.68
C GLU A 24 -21.68 11.88 16.42
N ASP A 25 -21.93 10.98 15.48
CA ASP A 25 -22.54 11.25 14.16
C ASP A 25 -21.83 12.35 13.36
N LYS A 26 -20.51 12.47 13.53
CA LYS A 26 -19.64 13.44 12.85
C LYS A 26 -18.89 12.87 11.64
N LEU A 27 -19.07 11.59 11.36
CA LEU A 27 -18.39 10.95 10.23
C LEU A 27 -18.88 11.57 8.92
N SER A 28 -17.94 12.09 8.10
CA SER A 28 -18.26 12.62 6.77
C SER A 28 -18.96 11.57 5.90
N HIS A 29 -19.82 12.02 4.99
CA HIS A 29 -20.46 11.15 3.99
C HIS A 29 -19.44 10.48 3.04
N ALA A 30 -18.26 11.04 2.90
CA ALA A 30 -17.15 10.45 2.15
C ALA A 30 -15.84 10.64 2.90
N CYS A 31 -14.95 9.65 2.86
CA CYS A 31 -13.60 9.69 3.42
C CYS A 31 -12.61 9.03 2.47
N ILE A 32 -11.44 9.63 2.29
CA ILE A 32 -10.32 9.02 1.58
C ILE A 32 -9.40 8.40 2.61
N ILE A 33 -9.13 7.09 2.51
CA ILE A 33 -8.16 6.38 3.36
C ILE A 33 -6.90 6.14 2.53
N GLU A 34 -5.88 6.96 2.79
CA GLU A 34 -4.59 6.95 2.10
C GLU A 34 -3.55 6.13 2.87
N GLY A 35 -2.75 5.35 2.16
CA GLY A 35 -1.59 4.67 2.73
C GLY A 35 -1.04 3.55 1.84
N PRO A 36 0.15 3.02 2.15
CA PRO A 36 0.77 1.95 1.39
C PRO A 36 -0.11 0.69 1.27
N ARG A 37 0.19 -0.15 0.28
CA ARG A 37 -0.49 -1.45 0.14
C ARG A 37 -0.27 -2.29 1.40
N GLY A 38 -1.28 -3.05 1.79
CA GLY A 38 -1.19 -3.97 2.93
C GLY A 38 -1.29 -3.33 4.33
N THR A 39 -1.41 -2.00 4.45
CA THR A 39 -1.52 -1.30 5.75
C THR A 39 -2.90 -1.39 6.42
N GLY A 40 -3.78 -2.23 5.90
CA GLY A 40 -5.09 -2.48 6.50
C GLY A 40 -6.18 -1.46 6.16
N LYS A 41 -6.05 -0.66 5.11
CA LYS A 41 -7.05 0.33 4.67
C LYS A 41 -8.45 -0.29 4.54
N HIS A 42 -8.55 -1.43 3.84
CA HIS A 42 -9.81 -2.16 3.68
C HIS A 42 -10.35 -2.65 5.03
N THR A 43 -9.49 -3.19 5.89
CA THR A 43 -9.88 -3.63 7.24
C THR A 43 -10.41 -2.47 8.08
N ILE A 44 -9.77 -1.29 8.00
CA ILE A 44 -10.24 -0.07 8.68
C ILE A 44 -11.62 0.32 8.14
N ALA A 45 -11.79 0.44 6.82
CA ALA A 45 -13.07 0.80 6.20
C ALA A 45 -14.19 -0.17 6.60
N LYS A 46 -13.91 -1.47 6.58
CA LYS A 46 -14.85 -2.52 6.99
C LYS A 46 -15.20 -2.45 8.47
N ASN A 47 -14.24 -2.13 9.34
CA ASN A 47 -14.52 -1.91 10.77
C ASN A 47 -15.32 -0.61 11.02
N VAL A 48 -15.12 0.46 10.24
CA VAL A 48 -15.95 1.66 10.30
C VAL A 48 -17.37 1.34 9.83
N ALA A 49 -17.53 0.53 8.78
CA ALA A 49 -18.84 0.05 8.34
C ALA A 49 -19.54 -0.75 9.44
N ALA A 50 -18.82 -1.66 10.10
CA ALA A 50 -19.34 -2.40 11.25
C ALA A 50 -19.68 -1.49 12.45
N ALA A 51 -18.93 -0.39 12.65
CA ALA A 51 -19.21 0.59 13.68
C ALA A 51 -20.50 1.37 13.38
N LEU A 52 -20.73 1.75 12.13
CA LEU A 52 -21.98 2.40 11.69
C LEU A 52 -23.19 1.49 11.89
N ALA A 53 -23.05 0.20 11.60
CA ALA A 53 -24.11 -0.80 11.74
C ALA A 53 -24.31 -1.29 13.18
N CYS A 54 -23.40 -0.98 14.12
CA CYS A 54 -23.37 -1.59 15.43
C CYS A 54 -24.57 -1.20 16.31
N SER A 55 -25.40 -2.17 16.70
CA SER A 55 -26.54 -1.96 17.62
C SER A 55 -26.13 -1.49 19.02
N GLN A 56 -24.86 -1.65 19.41
CA GLN A 56 -24.29 -1.22 20.68
C GLN A 56 -23.64 0.18 20.63
N LYS A 57 -23.86 0.95 19.58
CA LYS A 57 -23.22 2.25 19.35
C LYS A 57 -23.33 3.20 20.55
N HIS A 58 -24.46 3.25 21.21
CA HIS A 58 -24.76 4.16 22.34
C HIS A 58 -24.69 3.50 23.72
N SER A 59 -24.25 2.23 23.81
CA SER A 59 -24.25 1.46 25.05
C SER A 59 -22.90 1.43 25.78
N SER A 60 -21.93 2.22 25.36
CA SER A 60 -20.55 2.26 25.90
C SER A 60 -19.93 0.85 26.08
N PRO A 61 -19.84 0.03 25.02
CA PRO A 61 -19.34 -1.33 25.12
C PRO A 61 -17.85 -1.34 25.49
N ALA A 62 -17.36 -2.45 26.04
CA ALA A 62 -15.92 -2.63 26.34
C ALA A 62 -15.06 -2.59 25.08
N GLN A 63 -15.68 -2.86 23.93
CA GLN A 63 -15.07 -2.86 22.58
C GLN A 63 -16.03 -2.25 21.58
N PHE A 64 -15.53 -1.37 20.67
CA PHE A 64 -16.34 -0.77 19.63
C PHE A 64 -15.59 -0.78 18.27
N PRO A 65 -16.26 -1.23 17.16
CA PRO A 65 -17.56 -1.92 17.14
C PRO A 65 -17.58 -3.16 18.03
N CYS A 66 -18.75 -3.60 18.48
CA CYS A 66 -18.85 -4.69 19.47
C CYS A 66 -18.44 -6.06 18.91
N LEU A 67 -18.43 -6.26 17.60
CA LEU A 67 -18.07 -7.45 16.82
C LEU A 67 -18.91 -8.71 17.09
N ILE A 68 -19.91 -8.63 17.97
CA ILE A 68 -20.75 -9.77 18.39
C ILE A 68 -22.22 -9.63 17.98
N CYS A 69 -22.73 -8.42 17.75
CA CYS A 69 -24.10 -8.24 17.28
C CYS A 69 -24.24 -8.76 15.82
N PRO A 70 -25.46 -9.13 15.41
CA PRO A 70 -25.73 -9.68 14.08
C PRO A 70 -25.21 -8.74 12.96
N ASP A 71 -25.44 -7.43 13.08
CA ASP A 71 -25.08 -6.45 12.07
C ASP A 71 -23.56 -6.31 11.92
N CYS A 72 -22.81 -6.26 13.05
CA CYS A 72 -21.36 -6.28 13.00
C CYS A 72 -20.83 -7.54 12.29
N ARG A 73 -21.40 -8.71 12.60
CA ARG A 73 -20.98 -9.97 11.98
C ARG A 73 -21.27 -9.98 10.49
N LYS A 74 -22.51 -9.65 10.08
CA LYS A 74 -22.86 -9.56 8.65
C LYS A 74 -21.87 -8.69 7.87
N VAL A 75 -21.54 -7.52 8.42
CA VAL A 75 -20.58 -6.61 7.76
C VAL A 75 -19.18 -7.23 7.70
N LEU A 76 -18.70 -7.80 8.81
CA LEU A 76 -17.32 -8.34 8.87
C LEU A 76 -17.17 -9.65 8.09
N ASP A 77 -18.20 -10.47 8.00
CA ASP A 77 -18.19 -11.71 7.20
C ASP A 77 -18.34 -11.41 5.69
N GLY A 78 -18.83 -10.22 5.34
CA GLY A 78 -19.02 -9.80 3.95
C GLY A 78 -20.38 -10.17 3.37
N ASP A 79 -21.33 -10.55 4.24
CA ASP A 79 -22.68 -11.01 3.88
C ASP A 79 -23.72 -9.88 3.89
N CYS A 80 -23.29 -8.64 4.15
CA CYS A 80 -24.18 -7.49 4.20
C CYS A 80 -24.40 -6.88 2.81
N PRO A 81 -25.63 -6.89 2.27
CA PRO A 81 -25.91 -6.35 0.94
C PRO A 81 -25.74 -4.82 0.84
N ASP A 82 -25.79 -4.13 2.00
CA ASP A 82 -25.64 -2.68 2.06
C ASP A 82 -24.18 -2.22 2.19
N VAL A 83 -23.22 -3.16 2.23
CA VAL A 83 -21.79 -2.87 2.20
C VAL A 83 -21.20 -3.39 0.90
N ILE A 84 -20.98 -2.49 -0.05
CA ILE A 84 -20.61 -2.81 -1.41
C ILE A 84 -19.14 -2.43 -1.65
N THR A 85 -18.34 -3.42 -2.03
CA THR A 85 -16.93 -3.17 -2.42
C THR A 85 -16.83 -3.07 -3.94
N VAL A 86 -16.24 -1.99 -4.42
CA VAL A 86 -15.99 -1.72 -5.84
C VAL A 86 -14.49 -1.55 -6.05
N GLY A 87 -13.92 -2.31 -6.97
CA GLY A 87 -12.49 -2.27 -7.28
C GLY A 87 -12.21 -2.53 -8.75
N CYS A 88 -10.94 -2.58 -9.12
CA CYS A 88 -10.51 -2.78 -10.51
C CYS A 88 -10.88 -4.16 -11.08
N GLY A 89 -11.22 -5.16 -10.25
CA GLY A 89 -11.63 -6.51 -10.71
C GLY A 89 -10.58 -7.17 -11.60
N GLY A 90 -9.28 -6.97 -11.31
CA GLY A 90 -8.16 -7.49 -12.12
C GLY A 90 -7.78 -6.62 -13.33
N LYS A 91 -8.48 -5.51 -13.60
CA LYS A 91 -8.10 -4.53 -14.62
C LYS A 91 -7.06 -3.55 -14.08
N ALA A 92 -6.29 -2.92 -14.97
CA ALA A 92 -5.28 -1.93 -14.60
C ALA A 92 -5.89 -0.62 -14.06
N THR A 93 -7.12 -0.28 -14.45
CA THR A 93 -7.79 0.96 -14.07
C THR A 93 -9.24 0.73 -13.70
N LEU A 94 -9.78 1.60 -12.84
CA LEU A 94 -11.19 1.68 -12.52
C LEU A 94 -11.89 2.62 -13.51
N GLY A 95 -12.64 2.04 -14.42
CA GLY A 95 -13.29 2.74 -15.53
C GLY A 95 -14.62 3.41 -15.14
N VAL A 96 -15.16 4.22 -16.06
CA VAL A 96 -16.43 4.93 -15.89
C VAL A 96 -17.64 4.00 -15.68
N GLU A 97 -17.58 2.77 -16.19
CA GLU A 97 -18.67 1.78 -16.04
C GLU A 97 -18.92 1.39 -14.58
N SER A 98 -17.83 1.18 -13.81
CA SER A 98 -17.93 0.88 -12.38
C SER A 98 -18.58 2.02 -11.60
N VAL A 99 -18.27 3.28 -11.99
CA VAL A 99 -18.86 4.47 -11.38
C VAL A 99 -20.31 4.67 -11.79
N ARG A 100 -20.68 4.32 -13.02
CA ARG A 100 -22.09 4.36 -13.48
C ARG A 100 -22.94 3.38 -12.68
N PHE A 101 -22.47 2.14 -12.52
CA PHE A 101 -23.14 1.15 -11.67
C PHE A 101 -23.36 1.70 -10.26
N LEU A 102 -22.31 2.25 -9.64
CA LEU A 102 -22.38 2.83 -8.31
C LEU A 102 -23.40 3.98 -8.24
N ARG A 103 -23.44 4.85 -9.25
CA ARG A 103 -24.37 5.99 -9.32
C ARG A 103 -25.84 5.56 -9.44
N GLU A 104 -26.11 4.46 -10.11
CA GLU A 104 -27.46 3.88 -10.20
C GLU A 104 -27.87 3.24 -8.87
N ASP A 105 -26.97 2.47 -8.27
CA ASP A 105 -27.20 1.75 -7.02
C ASP A 105 -27.36 2.67 -5.79
N VAL A 106 -26.64 3.81 -5.75
CA VAL A 106 -26.75 4.83 -4.69
C VAL A 106 -28.19 5.33 -4.50
N ARG A 107 -29.03 5.31 -5.53
CA ARG A 107 -30.42 5.75 -5.48
C ARG A 107 -31.36 4.76 -4.81
N THR A 108 -30.92 3.53 -4.60
CA THR A 108 -31.70 2.51 -3.92
C THR A 108 -31.48 2.63 -2.40
N VAL A 109 -32.55 2.49 -1.65
CA VAL A 109 -32.48 2.52 -0.17
C VAL A 109 -31.76 1.28 0.37
N PRO A 110 -31.16 1.36 1.56
CA PRO A 110 -30.57 0.18 2.24
C PRO A 110 -31.62 -0.90 2.47
N ASN A 111 -31.17 -2.17 2.51
CA ASN A 111 -32.05 -3.32 2.75
C ASN A 111 -32.08 -3.74 4.23
N ASP A 112 -30.91 -3.86 4.85
CA ASP A 112 -30.71 -4.44 6.17
C ASP A 112 -30.26 -3.40 7.21
N LEU A 113 -29.54 -2.37 6.79
CA LEU A 113 -28.95 -1.35 7.63
C LEU A 113 -29.60 0.02 7.45
N ASP A 114 -29.31 0.96 8.35
CA ASP A 114 -29.70 2.37 8.18
C ASP A 114 -28.83 3.12 7.18
N PHE A 115 -27.69 2.52 6.75
CA PHE A 115 -26.71 3.10 5.86
C PHE A 115 -26.36 2.16 4.73
N LYS A 116 -26.09 2.73 3.55
CA LYS A 116 -25.52 2.05 2.40
C LYS A 116 -24.08 2.50 2.24
N ILE A 117 -23.15 1.58 2.28
CA ILE A 117 -21.72 1.86 2.40
C ILE A 117 -20.98 1.34 1.17
N TYR A 118 -20.22 2.21 0.53
CA TYR A 118 -19.40 1.87 -0.62
C TYR A 118 -17.92 1.96 -0.25
N ILE A 119 -17.22 0.85 -0.38
CA ILE A 119 -15.77 0.76 -0.23
C ILE A 119 -15.18 0.71 -1.64
N ILE A 120 -14.53 1.79 -2.08
CA ILE A 120 -13.94 1.91 -3.41
C ILE A 120 -12.45 1.64 -3.27
N GLU A 121 -12.04 0.44 -3.68
CA GLU A 121 -10.63 0.05 -3.68
C GLU A 121 -9.89 0.62 -4.88
N ASP A 122 -8.59 0.86 -4.73
CA ASP A 122 -7.74 1.42 -5.78
C ASP A 122 -8.33 2.72 -6.38
N ALA A 123 -8.86 3.60 -5.54
CA ALA A 123 -9.50 4.83 -5.99
C ALA A 123 -8.56 5.74 -6.81
N ASP A 124 -7.27 5.70 -6.55
CA ASP A 124 -6.21 6.37 -7.31
C ASP A 124 -5.98 5.78 -8.71
N LYS A 125 -6.53 4.59 -9.01
CA LYS A 125 -6.55 4.00 -10.35
C LYS A 125 -7.80 4.36 -11.15
N MET A 126 -8.69 5.20 -10.63
CA MET A 126 -9.80 5.74 -11.40
C MET A 126 -9.30 6.56 -12.58
N THR A 127 -9.86 6.31 -13.77
CA THR A 127 -9.64 7.20 -14.90
C THR A 127 -10.19 8.60 -14.61
N VAL A 128 -9.64 9.65 -15.22
CA VAL A 128 -10.13 11.04 -15.04
C VAL A 128 -11.63 11.13 -15.35
N GLN A 129 -12.10 10.40 -16.36
CA GLN A 129 -13.53 10.34 -16.71
C GLN A 129 -14.37 9.69 -15.60
N ALA A 130 -13.86 8.62 -14.97
CA ALA A 130 -14.52 7.96 -13.83
C ALA A 130 -14.57 8.91 -12.62
N GLN A 131 -13.47 9.60 -12.31
CA GLN A 131 -13.42 10.58 -11.23
C GLN A 131 -14.42 11.72 -11.43
N ASN A 132 -14.50 12.29 -12.65
CA ASN A 132 -15.48 13.32 -12.98
C ASN A 132 -16.93 12.82 -12.89
N ALA A 133 -17.20 11.59 -13.32
CA ALA A 133 -18.53 11.00 -13.19
C ALA A 133 -18.92 10.77 -11.72
N PHE A 134 -17.95 10.51 -10.85
CA PHE A 134 -18.16 10.29 -9.42
C PHE A 134 -18.46 11.58 -8.65
N LEU A 135 -17.96 12.73 -9.10
CA LEU A 135 -18.19 14.03 -8.46
C LEU A 135 -19.68 14.33 -8.26
N LEU A 136 -20.52 14.04 -9.24
CA LEU A 136 -21.97 14.24 -9.14
C LEU A 136 -22.61 13.45 -7.97
N THR A 137 -22.04 12.29 -7.66
CA THR A 137 -22.52 11.44 -6.56
C THR A 137 -21.98 11.92 -5.20
N LEU A 138 -20.79 12.53 -5.19
CA LEU A 138 -20.18 13.10 -3.98
C LEU A 138 -20.78 14.45 -3.57
N GLU A 139 -21.34 15.22 -4.51
CA GLU A 139 -21.86 16.55 -4.22
C GLU A 139 -23.18 16.49 -3.44
N GLU A 140 -24.09 15.61 -3.84
CA GLU A 140 -25.42 15.46 -3.23
C GLU A 140 -25.75 13.98 -2.99
N PRO A 141 -25.02 13.30 -2.10
CA PRO A 141 -25.33 11.91 -1.76
C PRO A 141 -26.60 11.82 -0.90
N PRO A 142 -27.41 10.78 -1.05
CA PRO A 142 -28.49 10.49 -0.09
C PRO A 142 -27.94 10.41 1.34
N SER A 143 -28.70 10.84 2.33
CA SER A 143 -28.27 10.92 3.73
C SER A 143 -27.82 9.59 4.32
N TYR A 144 -28.34 8.49 3.79
CA TYR A 144 -28.00 7.12 4.19
C TYR A 144 -26.74 6.58 3.51
N VAL A 145 -26.07 7.31 2.60
CA VAL A 145 -24.91 6.81 1.86
C VAL A 145 -23.61 7.25 2.52
N ARG A 146 -22.62 6.32 2.55
CA ARG A 146 -21.26 6.59 2.98
C ARG A 146 -20.26 6.01 1.97
N PHE A 147 -19.21 6.78 1.66
CA PHE A 147 -18.14 6.39 0.75
C PHE A 147 -16.80 6.31 1.46
N PHE A 148 -16.08 5.20 1.27
CA PHE A 148 -14.69 5.05 1.66
C PHE A 148 -13.84 4.82 0.42
N LEU A 149 -13.03 5.81 0.04
CA LEU A 149 -12.11 5.74 -1.09
C LEU A 149 -10.75 5.30 -0.57
N LEU A 150 -10.31 4.09 -0.95
CA LEU A 150 -9.02 3.54 -0.55
C LEU A 150 -8.00 3.79 -1.64
N CYS A 151 -6.87 4.42 -1.31
CA CYS A 151 -5.81 4.74 -2.28
C CYS A 151 -4.43 4.59 -1.67
N GLU A 152 -3.41 4.46 -2.51
CA GLU A 152 -2.02 4.56 -2.08
C GLU A 152 -1.59 6.02 -1.97
N SER A 153 -2.05 6.86 -2.90
CA SER A 153 -1.78 8.29 -2.92
C SER A 153 -3.02 9.10 -3.29
N ALA A 154 -3.49 9.93 -2.38
CA ALA A 154 -4.60 10.85 -2.62
C ALA A 154 -4.26 11.94 -3.65
N SER A 155 -2.97 12.19 -3.93
CA SER A 155 -2.54 13.18 -4.93
C SER A 155 -2.94 12.81 -6.36
N LEU A 156 -3.22 11.52 -6.63
CA LEU A 156 -3.70 11.02 -7.92
C LEU A 156 -5.21 11.21 -8.12
N LEU A 157 -5.93 11.57 -7.04
CA LEU A 157 -7.33 11.96 -7.12
C LEU A 157 -7.45 13.45 -7.44
N LEU A 158 -8.49 13.80 -8.21
CA LEU A 158 -8.79 15.19 -8.55
C LEU A 158 -8.99 16.02 -7.27
N GLU A 159 -8.55 17.27 -7.31
CA GLU A 159 -8.70 18.20 -6.19
C GLU A 159 -10.16 18.37 -5.77
N THR A 160 -11.06 18.32 -6.74
CA THR A 160 -12.51 18.38 -6.54
C THR A 160 -13.07 17.23 -5.72
N ILE A 161 -12.48 16.03 -5.79
CA ILE A 161 -12.81 14.89 -4.91
C ILE A 161 -12.23 15.12 -3.52
N ARG A 162 -10.95 15.51 -3.44
CA ARG A 162 -10.25 15.74 -2.17
C ARG A 162 -10.85 16.87 -1.32
N SER A 163 -11.46 17.87 -1.97
CA SER A 163 -12.15 18.96 -1.27
C SER A 163 -13.47 18.53 -0.61
N ARG A 164 -14.07 17.40 -1.06
CA ARG A 164 -15.36 16.88 -0.57
C ARG A 164 -15.21 15.66 0.34
N ALA A 165 -14.07 15.01 0.31
CA ALA A 165 -13.78 13.82 1.12
C ALA A 165 -12.48 14.04 1.92
N PRO A 166 -12.54 14.17 3.24
CA PRO A 166 -11.35 14.35 4.07
C PRO A 166 -10.39 13.16 3.91
N VAL A 167 -9.09 13.49 3.81
CA VAL A 167 -8.03 12.49 3.67
C VAL A 167 -7.57 12.03 5.05
N ILE A 168 -7.67 10.74 5.27
CA ILE A 168 -7.26 10.04 6.48
C ILE A 168 -6.06 9.18 6.12
N ARG A 169 -4.92 9.40 6.79
CA ARG A 169 -3.67 8.70 6.49
C ARG A 169 -3.42 7.57 7.46
N THR A 170 -3.24 6.35 6.91
CA THR A 170 -2.74 5.24 7.70
C THR A 170 -1.23 5.38 7.88
N GLN A 171 -0.73 4.99 9.05
CA GLN A 171 0.70 4.94 9.31
C GLN A 171 1.25 3.55 9.06
N PRO A 172 2.51 3.42 8.60
CA PRO A 172 3.19 2.14 8.50
C PRO A 172 3.22 1.44 9.85
N ILE A 173 3.01 0.12 9.84
CA ILE A 173 3.06 -0.69 11.05
C ILE A 173 4.52 -1.02 11.36
N PRO A 174 5.03 -0.75 12.58
CA PRO A 174 6.40 -1.10 12.93
C PRO A 174 6.68 -2.59 12.73
N ASN A 175 7.87 -2.94 12.19
CA ASN A 175 8.24 -4.35 11.91
C ASN A 175 8.05 -5.26 13.13
N GLY A 176 8.32 -4.77 14.34
CA GLY A 176 8.13 -5.55 15.57
C GLY A 176 6.66 -5.84 15.91
N GLU A 177 5.72 -4.96 15.54
CA GLU A 177 4.28 -5.22 15.67
C GLU A 177 3.78 -6.15 14.57
N LEU A 178 4.28 -5.97 13.34
CA LEU A 178 4.02 -6.85 12.21
C LEU A 178 4.47 -8.28 12.51
N ASP A 179 5.69 -8.47 12.99
CA ASP A 179 6.25 -9.77 13.39
C ASP A 179 5.39 -10.46 14.46
N LYS A 180 5.05 -9.74 15.53
CA LYS A 180 4.20 -10.27 16.61
C LYS A 180 2.83 -10.70 16.09
N TYR A 181 2.23 -9.91 15.22
CA TYR A 181 0.94 -10.22 14.64
C TYR A 181 0.99 -11.47 13.76
N LEU A 182 1.98 -11.57 12.86
CA LEU A 182 2.12 -12.71 11.96
C LEU A 182 2.32 -14.01 12.73
N ILE A 183 3.20 -14.04 13.74
CA ILE A 183 3.44 -15.21 14.58
C ILE A 183 2.18 -15.61 15.36
N ALA A 184 1.40 -14.65 15.85
CA ALA A 184 0.19 -14.93 16.62
C ALA A 184 -0.98 -15.43 15.75
N THR A 185 -1.00 -15.10 14.44
CA THR A 185 -2.15 -15.37 13.57
C THR A 185 -1.91 -16.43 12.50
N ASP A 186 -0.67 -16.67 12.09
CA ASP A 186 -0.34 -17.62 11.01
C ASP A 186 0.81 -18.55 11.38
N ARG A 187 0.52 -19.85 11.51
CA ARG A 187 1.51 -20.88 11.82
C ARG A 187 2.64 -20.98 10.79
N ARG A 188 2.39 -20.56 9.53
CA ARG A 188 3.43 -20.56 8.49
C ARG A 188 4.51 -19.53 8.81
N ALA A 189 4.14 -18.38 9.38
CA ALA A 189 5.07 -17.34 9.80
C ALA A 189 6.00 -17.84 10.91
N GLU A 190 5.45 -18.50 11.92
CA GLU A 190 6.23 -19.10 13.01
C GLU A 190 7.19 -20.17 12.48
N ALA A 191 6.69 -21.09 11.65
CA ALA A 191 7.50 -22.16 11.05
C ALA A 191 8.65 -21.60 10.17
N MET A 192 8.35 -20.58 9.35
CA MET A 192 9.36 -19.93 8.50
C MET A 192 10.42 -19.20 9.34
N LYS A 193 10.02 -18.49 10.39
CA LYS A 193 10.95 -17.79 11.30
C LYS A 193 11.91 -18.75 12.00
N LEU A 194 11.43 -19.94 12.39
CA LEU A 194 12.25 -20.96 13.04
C LEU A 194 13.19 -21.68 12.06
N ALA A 195 12.70 -22.04 10.87
CA ALA A 195 13.46 -22.82 9.90
C ALA A 195 14.39 -21.96 9.03
N PHE A 196 13.96 -20.74 8.66
CA PHE A 196 14.64 -19.85 7.72
C PHE A 196 14.63 -18.40 8.21
N PRO A 197 15.29 -18.06 9.32
CA PRO A 197 15.20 -16.75 9.96
C PRO A 197 15.61 -15.58 9.04
N ALA A 198 16.66 -15.75 8.24
CA ALA A 198 17.13 -14.72 7.31
C ALA A 198 16.09 -14.44 6.20
N GLU A 199 15.46 -15.49 5.68
CA GLU A 199 14.42 -15.36 4.65
C GLU A 199 13.14 -14.73 5.23
N TYR A 200 12.82 -15.03 6.48
CA TYR A 200 11.71 -14.40 7.19
C TYR A 200 11.96 -12.89 7.42
N GLU A 201 13.17 -12.49 7.81
CA GLU A 201 13.54 -11.08 7.93
C GLU A 201 13.47 -10.35 6.59
N GLU A 202 13.89 -11.01 5.51
CA GLU A 202 13.74 -10.48 4.16
C GLU A 202 12.27 -10.28 3.78
N LEU A 203 11.40 -11.23 4.12
CA LEU A 203 9.94 -11.14 3.93
C LEU A 203 9.37 -9.94 4.68
N ILE A 204 9.68 -9.79 5.97
CA ILE A 204 9.21 -8.66 6.80
C ILE A 204 9.63 -7.31 6.19
N THR A 205 10.88 -7.21 5.76
CA THR A 205 11.41 -6.00 5.12
C THR A 205 10.72 -5.73 3.78
N ALA A 206 10.55 -6.78 2.95
CA ALA A 206 9.89 -6.68 1.64
C ALA A 206 8.40 -6.31 1.74
N ALA A 207 7.74 -6.68 2.83
CA ALA A 207 6.33 -6.37 3.08
C ALA A 207 6.08 -4.88 3.36
N LYS A 208 7.13 -4.06 3.56
CA LYS A 208 7.06 -2.61 3.73
C LYS A 208 6.04 -2.18 4.78
N ASN A 209 6.06 -2.86 5.92
CA ASN A 209 5.13 -2.60 7.03
C ASN A 209 3.65 -2.89 6.72
N GLY A 210 3.37 -3.69 5.69
CA GLY A 210 2.02 -4.10 5.29
C GLY A 210 1.69 -5.52 5.74
N ILE A 211 0.70 -5.70 6.62
CA ILE A 211 0.25 -7.03 7.08
C ILE A 211 -0.26 -7.89 5.93
N GLY A 212 -1.14 -7.32 5.10
CA GLY A 212 -1.71 -8.05 3.95
C GLY A 212 -0.63 -8.53 2.99
N THR A 213 0.35 -7.67 2.69
CA THR A 213 1.49 -8.02 1.84
C THR A 213 2.36 -9.10 2.49
N ALA A 214 2.61 -9.00 3.80
CA ALA A 214 3.38 -10.01 4.52
C ALA A 214 2.69 -11.38 4.52
N LEU A 215 1.36 -11.41 4.72
CA LEU A 215 0.56 -12.64 4.63
C LEU A 215 0.58 -13.25 3.21
N GLU A 216 0.50 -12.42 2.16
CA GLU A 216 0.66 -12.87 0.76
C GLU A 216 2.04 -13.49 0.52
N TYR A 217 3.11 -12.90 1.10
CA TYR A 217 4.49 -13.38 0.95
C TYR A 217 4.79 -14.67 1.73
N LEU A 218 3.92 -15.11 2.65
CA LEU A 218 4.02 -16.44 3.24
C LEU A 218 3.72 -17.55 2.22
N ASP A 219 3.16 -17.22 1.05
CA ASP A 219 3.09 -18.14 -0.09
C ASP A 219 4.41 -18.06 -0.89
N PRO A 220 5.20 -19.14 -0.98
CA PRO A 220 6.45 -19.15 -1.74
C PRO A 220 6.28 -18.78 -3.22
N LYS A 221 5.12 -19.07 -3.82
CA LYS A 221 4.84 -18.71 -5.22
C LYS A 221 4.78 -17.19 -5.42
N VAL A 222 4.35 -16.46 -4.40
CA VAL A 222 4.25 -15.00 -4.41
C VAL A 222 5.59 -14.37 -4.01
N PHE A 223 6.28 -14.95 -3.04
CA PHE A 223 7.51 -14.37 -2.49
C PHE A 223 8.75 -14.64 -3.34
N THR A 224 8.87 -15.80 -4.00
CA THR A 224 10.06 -16.16 -4.80
C THR A 224 10.38 -15.08 -5.88
N PRO A 225 9.44 -14.59 -6.70
CA PRO A 225 9.75 -13.53 -7.65
C PRO A 225 10.23 -12.22 -7.00
N VAL A 226 9.71 -11.89 -5.81
CA VAL A 226 10.13 -10.71 -5.04
C VAL A 226 11.57 -10.89 -4.54
N LYS A 227 11.90 -12.05 -4.02
CA LYS A 227 13.25 -12.40 -3.55
C LYS A 227 14.27 -12.37 -4.70
N GLU A 228 13.93 -12.96 -5.86
CA GLU A 228 14.78 -12.91 -7.06
C GLU A 228 15.04 -11.48 -7.52
N LEU A 229 14.02 -10.62 -7.52
CA LEU A 229 14.17 -9.20 -7.85
C LEU A 229 15.11 -8.50 -6.86
N ARG A 230 14.92 -8.73 -5.56
CA ARG A 230 15.76 -8.12 -4.51
C ARG A 230 17.21 -8.57 -4.61
N SER A 231 17.44 -9.86 -4.90
CA SER A 231 18.79 -10.39 -5.16
C SER A 231 19.44 -9.70 -6.38
N LEU A 232 18.73 -9.61 -7.50
CA LEU A 232 19.22 -8.94 -8.71
C LEU A 232 19.58 -7.47 -8.44
N VAL A 233 18.72 -6.74 -7.74
CA VAL A 233 18.96 -5.33 -7.40
C VAL A 233 20.18 -5.22 -6.45
N THR A 234 20.27 -6.10 -5.45
CA THR A 234 21.40 -6.12 -4.52
C THR A 234 22.72 -6.39 -5.26
N GLU A 235 22.75 -7.38 -6.17
CA GLU A 235 23.92 -7.68 -7.01
C GLU A 235 24.32 -6.47 -7.87
N LEU A 236 23.35 -5.77 -8.46
CA LEU A 236 23.60 -4.60 -9.29
C LEU A 236 24.16 -3.43 -8.46
N VAL A 237 23.60 -3.18 -7.28
CA VAL A 237 24.05 -2.10 -6.38
C VAL A 237 25.45 -2.40 -5.85
N ASP A 238 25.73 -3.63 -5.46
CA ASP A 238 27.06 -4.05 -5.01
C ASP A 238 28.10 -3.89 -6.12
N ALA A 239 27.78 -4.31 -7.35
CA ALA A 239 28.64 -4.10 -8.50
C ALA A 239 28.90 -2.59 -8.79
N ALA A 240 27.85 -1.77 -8.74
CA ALA A 240 27.98 -0.33 -8.97
C ALA A 240 28.80 0.36 -7.88
N THR A 241 28.58 0.03 -6.61
CA THR A 241 29.31 0.62 -5.47
C THR A 241 30.74 0.12 -5.33
N SER A 242 31.07 -1.06 -5.87
CA SER A 242 32.45 -1.58 -5.92
C SER A 242 33.27 -1.07 -7.10
N GLY A 243 32.68 -0.23 -7.97
CA GLY A 243 33.36 0.25 -9.18
C GLY A 243 33.58 -0.84 -10.23
N ALA A 244 32.67 -1.81 -10.31
CA ALA A 244 32.78 -2.91 -11.26
C ALA A 244 32.77 -2.41 -12.71
N ARG A 245 33.51 -3.11 -13.57
CA ARG A 245 33.57 -2.78 -15.00
C ARG A 245 32.23 -3.00 -15.69
N ALA A 246 32.02 -2.32 -16.82
CA ALA A 246 30.83 -2.47 -17.66
C ALA A 246 30.53 -3.95 -18.03
N SER A 247 31.56 -4.79 -18.16
CA SER A 247 31.41 -6.23 -18.41
C SER A 247 30.68 -7.00 -17.31
N VAL A 248 30.60 -6.45 -16.08
CA VAL A 248 29.83 -7.02 -14.95
C VAL A 248 28.45 -6.38 -14.85
N ILE A 249 28.36 -5.06 -15.02
CA ILE A 249 27.11 -4.30 -14.86
C ILE A 249 26.12 -4.59 -16.00
N LEU A 250 26.57 -4.64 -17.26
CA LEU A 250 25.67 -4.84 -18.41
C LEU A 250 24.92 -6.19 -18.38
N PRO A 251 25.53 -7.33 -18.06
CA PRO A 251 24.80 -8.58 -17.88
C PRO A 251 23.71 -8.50 -16.80
N LEU A 252 23.96 -7.81 -15.68
CA LEU A 252 22.95 -7.61 -14.63
C LEU A 252 21.80 -6.75 -15.14
N LEU A 253 22.07 -5.65 -15.83
CA LEU A 253 21.03 -4.82 -16.44
C LEU A 253 20.24 -5.56 -17.52
N SER A 254 20.85 -6.51 -18.25
CA SER A 254 20.15 -7.31 -19.26
C SER A 254 19.11 -8.27 -18.67
N ARG A 255 19.18 -8.58 -17.35
CA ARG A 255 18.16 -9.36 -16.64
C ARG A 255 16.90 -8.57 -16.31
N PHE A 256 16.93 -7.24 -16.49
CA PHE A 256 15.73 -6.42 -16.33
C PHE A 256 14.72 -6.68 -17.46
N SER A 257 13.43 -6.65 -17.12
CA SER A 257 12.38 -6.96 -18.06
C SER A 257 12.24 -5.92 -19.16
N THR A 258 11.85 -6.36 -20.35
CA THR A 258 11.44 -5.48 -21.45
C THR A 258 9.96 -5.10 -21.38
N LYS A 259 9.19 -5.73 -20.50
CA LYS A 259 7.77 -5.38 -20.24
C LYS A 259 7.73 -4.17 -19.32
N ARG A 260 7.04 -3.13 -19.76
CA ARG A 260 6.96 -1.81 -19.09
C ARG A 260 6.59 -1.89 -17.61
N GLU A 261 5.52 -2.60 -17.28
CA GLU A 261 5.01 -2.70 -15.91
C GLU A 261 6.01 -3.39 -14.98
N ILE A 262 6.62 -4.49 -15.44
CA ILE A 262 7.63 -5.23 -14.68
C ILE A 262 8.88 -4.37 -14.50
N LEU A 263 9.32 -3.70 -15.58
CA LEU A 263 10.48 -2.81 -15.52
C LEU A 263 10.27 -1.65 -14.54
N ALA A 264 9.09 -1.05 -14.54
CA ALA A 264 8.77 0.01 -13.58
C ALA A 264 8.91 -0.47 -12.13
N THR A 265 8.44 -1.68 -11.82
CA THR A 265 8.60 -2.30 -10.50
C THR A 265 10.08 -2.55 -10.17
N GLN A 266 10.86 -3.04 -11.14
CA GLN A 266 12.30 -3.30 -10.96
C GLN A 266 13.09 -2.02 -10.72
N LEU A 267 12.83 -0.95 -11.48
CA LEU A 267 13.45 0.35 -11.28
C LEU A 267 13.03 1.00 -9.95
N SER A 268 11.78 0.82 -9.53
CA SER A 268 11.33 1.30 -8.22
C SER A 268 12.07 0.61 -7.08
N ALA A 269 12.28 -0.71 -7.18
CA ALA A 269 13.07 -1.46 -6.21
C ALA A 269 14.54 -0.98 -6.15
N LEU A 270 15.12 -0.65 -7.31
CA LEU A 270 16.47 -0.08 -7.38
C LEU A 270 16.54 1.32 -6.74
N SER A 271 15.55 2.18 -6.98
CA SER A 271 15.46 3.50 -6.32
C SER A 271 15.31 3.38 -4.80
N GLU A 272 14.57 2.40 -4.31
CA GLU A 272 14.46 2.12 -2.87
C GLU A 272 15.79 1.69 -2.28
N ALA A 273 16.53 0.80 -2.96
CA ALA A 273 17.87 0.39 -2.52
C ALA A 273 18.83 1.59 -2.45
N MET A 274 18.80 2.47 -3.46
CA MET A 274 19.60 3.70 -3.44
C MET A 274 19.20 4.63 -2.31
N THR A 275 17.89 4.77 -2.05
CA THR A 275 17.37 5.59 -0.95
C THR A 275 17.84 5.09 0.41
N ASP A 276 17.86 3.77 0.63
CA ASP A 276 18.39 3.17 1.85
C ASP A 276 19.86 3.52 2.06
N LEU A 277 20.69 3.42 1.01
CA LEU A 277 22.11 3.78 1.10
C LEU A 277 22.31 5.28 1.38
N ILE A 278 21.52 6.16 0.76
CA ILE A 278 21.54 7.60 1.01
C ILE A 278 21.18 7.89 2.48
N LEU A 279 20.16 7.24 3.00
CA LEU A 279 19.73 7.41 4.39
C LEU A 279 20.77 6.87 5.37
N LEU A 280 21.37 5.71 5.11
CA LEU A 280 22.46 5.17 5.93
C LEU A 280 23.67 6.10 5.98
N LYS A 281 24.03 6.72 4.85
CA LYS A 281 25.14 7.67 4.80
C LYS A 281 24.84 8.99 5.52
N SER A 282 23.55 9.30 5.69
CA SER A 282 23.10 10.53 6.39
C SER A 282 22.90 10.32 7.88
N SER A 283 22.56 9.08 8.32
CA SER A 283 22.22 8.77 9.73
C SER A 283 22.32 7.27 10.01
N ASP A 284 23.04 6.93 11.08
CA ASP A 284 23.24 5.52 11.51
C ASP A 284 21.98 4.86 12.07
N ASN A 285 20.98 5.64 12.48
CA ASN A 285 19.77 5.13 13.13
C ASN A 285 18.57 5.08 12.18
N THR A 286 18.77 4.60 10.96
CA THR A 286 17.73 4.54 9.92
C THR A 286 17.14 3.15 9.81
N THR A 287 15.81 3.08 9.66
CA THR A 287 15.10 1.84 9.29
C THR A 287 15.16 1.68 7.78
N LEU A 288 15.77 0.58 7.32
CA LEU A 288 15.88 0.25 5.91
C LEU A 288 14.56 -0.33 5.39
N ARG A 289 14.25 -0.07 4.13
CA ARG A 289 13.04 -0.55 3.45
C ARG A 289 13.34 -1.64 2.43
N PHE A 290 14.52 -1.57 1.84
CA PHE A 290 14.98 -2.53 0.84
C PHE A 290 15.94 -3.55 1.45
N PHE A 291 17.00 -3.16 2.12
CA PHE A 291 17.98 -4.09 2.68
C PHE A 291 17.53 -4.67 4.01
N SER A 292 17.48 -6.01 4.12
CA SER A 292 17.31 -6.74 5.39
C SER A 292 18.63 -6.84 6.16
N ASP A 293 19.75 -7.00 5.43
CA ASP A 293 21.11 -7.04 5.98
C ASP A 293 21.69 -5.61 6.03
N LYS A 294 21.65 -5.00 7.23
CA LYS A 294 22.18 -3.65 7.47
C LYS A 294 23.70 -3.58 7.35
N VAL A 295 24.42 -4.66 7.69
CA VAL A 295 25.89 -4.70 7.62
C VAL A 295 26.33 -4.62 6.16
N LYS A 296 25.73 -5.46 5.30
CA LYS A 296 26.02 -5.46 3.87
C LYS A 296 25.67 -4.13 3.21
N ALA A 297 24.53 -3.53 3.58
CA ALA A 297 24.14 -2.21 3.07
C ALA A 297 25.14 -1.11 3.50
N PHE A 298 25.65 -1.17 4.72
CA PHE A 298 26.64 -0.24 5.24
C PHE A 298 27.98 -0.37 4.47
N GLU A 299 28.46 -1.58 4.22
CA GLU A 299 29.65 -1.84 3.42
C GLU A 299 29.55 -1.25 2.01
N MET A 300 28.38 -1.42 1.34
CA MET A 300 28.13 -0.82 0.02
C MET A 300 28.12 0.70 0.08
N CYS A 301 27.50 1.27 1.11
CA CYS A 301 27.38 2.70 1.32
C CYS A 301 28.75 3.36 1.56
N ASP A 302 29.62 2.71 2.33
CA ASP A 302 30.93 3.26 2.71
C ASP A 302 31.90 3.38 1.53
N ARG A 303 31.80 2.52 0.53
CA ARG A 303 32.64 2.50 -0.67
C ARG A 303 32.50 3.72 -1.58
N VAL A 304 31.38 4.44 -1.50
CA VAL A 304 31.03 5.51 -2.46
C VAL A 304 30.70 6.84 -1.79
N SER A 305 30.80 7.93 -2.55
CA SER A 305 30.45 9.25 -2.06
C SER A 305 28.92 9.47 -2.05
N MET A 306 28.44 10.43 -1.25
CA MET A 306 27.04 10.85 -1.27
C MET A 306 26.62 11.36 -2.66
N SER A 307 27.52 12.09 -3.35
CA SER A 307 27.28 12.59 -4.72
C SER A 307 27.02 11.44 -5.70
N PHE A 308 27.80 10.36 -5.61
CA PHE A 308 27.61 9.16 -6.44
C PHE A 308 26.20 8.58 -6.25
N LEU A 309 25.78 8.38 -4.99
CA LEU A 309 24.45 7.83 -4.68
C LEU A 309 23.31 8.71 -5.21
N TYR A 310 23.41 10.04 -5.06
CA TYR A 310 22.42 10.96 -5.61
C TYR A 310 22.37 10.94 -7.13
N THR A 311 23.52 10.91 -7.80
CA THR A 311 23.59 10.89 -9.27
C THR A 311 22.98 9.60 -9.81
N LEU A 312 23.34 8.45 -9.22
CA LEU A 312 22.78 7.17 -9.63
C LEU A 312 21.26 7.09 -9.36
N ASN A 313 20.81 7.55 -8.19
CA ASN A 313 19.37 7.59 -7.90
C ASN A 313 18.60 8.53 -8.85
N SER A 314 19.19 9.68 -9.22
CA SER A 314 18.60 10.59 -10.21
C SER A 314 18.46 9.95 -11.58
N ALA A 315 19.45 9.15 -12.02
CA ALA A 315 19.36 8.39 -13.27
C ALA A 315 18.23 7.35 -13.21
N VAL A 316 18.06 6.64 -12.08
CA VAL A 316 16.97 5.69 -11.87
C VAL A 316 15.62 6.40 -11.92
N LEU A 317 15.44 7.51 -11.20
CA LEU A 317 14.20 8.28 -11.19
C LEU A 317 13.84 8.82 -12.58
N THR A 318 14.83 9.27 -13.34
CA THR A 318 14.66 9.69 -14.74
C THR A 318 14.19 8.53 -15.62
N ALA A 319 14.73 7.34 -15.41
CA ALA A 319 14.29 6.14 -16.13
C ALA A 319 12.85 5.78 -15.78
N ILE A 320 12.45 5.85 -14.50
CA ILE A 320 11.07 5.63 -14.05
C ILE A 320 10.12 6.63 -14.72
N ASP A 321 10.43 7.93 -14.69
CA ASP A 321 9.60 8.97 -15.30
C ASP A 321 9.42 8.75 -16.82
N ASN A 322 10.49 8.39 -17.52
CA ASN A 322 10.43 8.04 -18.94
C ASN A 322 9.51 6.83 -19.21
N ILE A 323 9.56 5.79 -18.36
CA ILE A 323 8.69 4.62 -18.49
C ILE A 323 7.23 5.00 -18.25
N GLN A 324 6.95 5.84 -17.26
CA GLN A 324 5.59 6.34 -16.97
C GLN A 324 5.04 7.21 -18.11
N LYS A 325 5.88 8.01 -18.74
CA LYS A 325 5.53 8.85 -19.92
C LYS A 325 5.48 8.07 -21.24
N ASN A 326 5.46 6.76 -21.20
CA ASN A 326 5.39 5.89 -22.38
C ASN A 326 6.58 5.97 -23.34
N ALA A 327 7.76 6.39 -22.89
CA ALA A 327 8.99 6.35 -23.69
C ALA A 327 9.36 4.90 -24.10
N ASN A 328 10.21 4.77 -25.10
CA ASN A 328 10.69 3.47 -25.56
C ASN A 328 11.55 2.78 -24.48
N VAL A 329 11.14 1.59 -24.05
CA VAL A 329 11.75 0.83 -22.96
C VAL A 329 13.24 0.57 -23.21
N ARG A 330 13.62 0.13 -24.43
CA ARG A 330 15.02 -0.18 -24.77
C ARG A 330 15.89 1.06 -24.74
N LEU A 331 15.42 2.16 -25.32
CA LEU A 331 16.16 3.43 -25.31
C LEU A 331 16.33 3.99 -23.90
N THR A 332 15.29 3.88 -23.06
CA THR A 332 15.36 4.27 -21.66
C THR A 332 16.41 3.48 -20.90
N MET A 333 16.48 2.15 -21.10
CA MET A 333 17.47 1.30 -20.45
C MET A 333 18.90 1.53 -20.96
N ILE A 334 19.08 1.79 -22.26
CA ILE A 334 20.40 2.16 -22.81
C ILE A 334 20.87 3.48 -22.22
N LYS A 335 20.01 4.49 -22.17
CA LYS A 335 20.32 5.77 -21.53
C LYS A 335 20.67 5.60 -20.06
N PHE A 336 19.84 4.88 -19.31
CA PHE A 336 20.11 4.58 -17.91
C PHE A 336 21.47 3.90 -17.70
N ALA A 337 21.78 2.87 -18.51
CA ALA A 337 23.07 2.19 -18.45
C ALA A 337 24.25 3.13 -18.76
N SER A 338 24.09 4.02 -19.74
CA SER A 338 25.09 5.04 -20.06
C SER A 338 25.28 6.03 -18.91
N ASP A 339 24.20 6.56 -18.37
CA ASP A 339 24.24 7.52 -17.27
C ASP A 339 24.85 6.89 -16.00
N ALA A 340 24.51 5.61 -15.70
CA ALA A 340 25.07 4.88 -14.57
C ALA A 340 26.55 4.47 -14.71
N MET A 341 27.08 4.38 -15.94
CA MET A 341 28.48 4.05 -16.20
C MET A 341 29.39 5.28 -16.32
N LEU A 342 28.82 6.47 -16.48
CA LEU A 342 29.56 7.73 -16.55
C LEU A 342 29.86 8.34 -15.16
N ILE A 343 29.36 7.70 -14.11
CA ILE A 343 29.54 8.09 -12.72
C ILE A 343 30.74 7.33 -12.14
#